data_28f5c7eb8749e67c5c8fa8c81d717413
#
_entry.id   28f5c7eb8749e67c5c8fa8c81d717413
#
_cell.length_a   1.000
_cell.length_b   1.000
_cell.length_c   1.000
_cell.angle_alpha   90.00
_cell.angle_beta   90.00
_cell.angle_gamma   90.00
#
_symmetry.space_group_name_H-M   'P 1'
#
loop_
_entity.id
_entity.type
_entity.pdbx_description
1 polymer ?
#
loop_
_entity_poly.entity_id
_entity_poly.type
_entity_poly.pdbx_seq_one_letter_code
_entity_poly.pdbx_strand_id
1 'polypeptide(L)'
;YVANPIPAKRGEGAFSTDYHKMHIYVSEKATKDSPIILMVKNSGWLPSAVEHRVEDGKEYVSESDTDVIGAALDAGYVIVSMGTRSRGLIDEDGNYVGHSPAVVTDAKAGIRYLRYNAELGLLPAGDTDRIIITGTSGGGGLSAIVAASGNSPDYYPYLHEIGAAGITKNS
;
A
#
# COMPACT_ATOMS: atom_id res chain seq x y z
N TYR A 1 6.86 -3.69 -3.57
CA TYR A 1 6.30 -2.77 -4.55
C TYR A 1 7.26 -1.64 -4.95
N VAL A 2 8.46 -1.67 -4.44
CA VAL A 2 9.55 -0.75 -4.81
C VAL A 2 10.79 -1.56 -5.17
N ALA A 3 11.66 -0.98 -6.01
CA ALA A 3 12.89 -1.66 -6.42
C ALA A 3 13.99 -1.62 -5.34
N ASN A 4 13.97 -0.59 -4.50
CA ASN A 4 14.95 -0.38 -3.42
C ASN A 4 14.25 -0.40 -2.05
N PRO A 5 13.78 -1.56 -1.56
CA PRO A 5 13.15 -1.63 -0.26
C PRO A 5 14.17 -1.33 0.84
N ILE A 6 13.77 -0.56 1.83
CA ILE A 6 14.63 -0.15 2.95
C ILE A 6 14.38 -1.11 4.11
N PRO A 7 15.37 -1.93 4.52
CA PRO A 7 15.28 -2.70 5.74
C PRO A 7 15.17 -1.76 6.95
N ALA A 8 14.12 -1.91 7.72
CA ALA A 8 13.86 -1.04 8.86
C ALA A 8 13.27 -1.82 10.03
N LYS A 9 13.40 -1.27 11.22
CA LYS A 9 12.79 -1.80 12.44
C LYS A 9 12.24 -0.70 13.33
N ARG A 10 11.33 -1.08 14.20
CA ARG A 10 10.83 -0.25 15.28
C ARG A 10 11.17 -0.91 16.62
N GLY A 11 11.87 -0.18 17.50
CA GLY A 11 12.28 -0.71 18.80
C GLY A 11 13.24 -1.90 18.68
N GLU A 12 13.05 -2.91 19.52
CA GLU A 12 13.91 -4.10 19.61
C GLU A 12 13.66 -5.16 18.55
N GLY A 13 12.75 -4.92 17.60
CA GLY A 13 12.43 -5.85 16.52
C GLY A 13 13.61 -6.11 15.57
N ALA A 14 13.45 -7.09 14.70
CA ALA A 14 14.39 -7.35 13.61
C ALA A 14 14.19 -6.36 12.45
N PHE A 15 15.26 -6.08 11.71
CA PHE A 15 15.15 -5.34 10.45
C PHE A 15 14.36 -6.15 9.42
N SER A 16 13.46 -5.49 8.72
CA SER A 16 12.58 -6.11 7.75
C SER A 16 12.25 -5.15 6.61
N THR A 17 12.02 -5.69 5.42
CA THR A 17 11.48 -4.97 4.25
C THR A 17 9.96 -5.07 4.16
N ASP A 18 9.28 -5.58 5.17
CA ASP A 18 7.83 -5.79 5.19
C ASP A 18 7.04 -4.49 5.07
N TYR A 19 7.64 -3.36 5.45
CA TYR A 19 7.06 -2.03 5.24
C TYR A 19 6.96 -1.62 3.76
N HIS A 20 7.60 -2.35 2.85
CA HIS A 20 7.52 -2.16 1.40
C HIS A 20 6.89 -3.36 0.68
N LYS A 21 6.16 -4.21 1.39
CA LYS A 21 5.39 -5.32 0.83
C LYS A 21 3.95 -4.92 0.52
N MET A 22 3.37 -5.63 -0.42
CA MET A 22 1.99 -5.50 -0.83
C MET A 22 1.40 -6.88 -1.02
N HIS A 23 0.18 -7.09 -0.52
CA HIS A 23 -0.64 -8.25 -0.86
C HIS A 23 -1.82 -7.80 -1.69
N ILE A 24 -2.07 -8.48 -2.80
CA ILE A 24 -3.19 -8.22 -3.70
C ILE A 24 -4.12 -9.43 -3.63
N TYR A 25 -5.34 -9.22 -3.16
CA TYR A 25 -6.34 -10.25 -3.03
C TYR A 25 -7.39 -10.08 -4.12
N VAL A 26 -7.56 -11.13 -4.91
CA VAL A 26 -8.48 -11.16 -6.05
C VAL A 26 -9.60 -12.14 -5.75
N SER A 27 -10.81 -11.62 -5.56
CA SER A 27 -12.00 -12.45 -5.42
C SER A 27 -12.28 -13.23 -6.69
N GLU A 28 -12.88 -14.41 -6.58
CA GLU A 28 -13.38 -15.18 -7.72
C GLU A 28 -14.40 -14.38 -8.59
N LYS A 29 -15.06 -13.41 -7.96
CA LYS A 29 -16.03 -12.51 -8.65
C LYS A 29 -15.37 -11.29 -9.29
N ALA A 30 -14.09 -11.07 -9.07
CA ALA A 30 -13.38 -9.90 -9.58
C ALA A 30 -13.14 -10.01 -11.09
N THR A 31 -13.27 -8.88 -11.77
CA THR A 31 -12.97 -8.72 -13.19
C THR A 31 -11.95 -7.60 -13.42
N LYS A 32 -11.58 -7.35 -14.66
CA LYS A 32 -10.71 -6.21 -15.01
C LYS A 32 -11.36 -4.85 -14.76
N ASP A 33 -12.68 -4.80 -14.67
CA ASP A 33 -13.45 -3.57 -14.39
C ASP A 33 -13.75 -3.39 -12.90
N SER A 34 -13.34 -4.31 -12.04
CA SER A 34 -13.55 -4.23 -10.59
C SER A 34 -12.80 -3.07 -9.96
N PRO A 35 -13.43 -2.30 -9.08
CA PRO A 35 -12.70 -1.32 -8.26
C PRO A 35 -11.63 -1.99 -7.41
N ILE A 36 -10.57 -1.25 -7.12
CA ILE A 36 -9.48 -1.68 -6.23
C ILE A 36 -9.60 -0.90 -4.93
N ILE A 37 -9.71 -1.62 -3.81
CA ILE A 37 -9.62 -1.00 -2.48
C ILE A 37 -8.19 -1.11 -1.98
N LEU A 38 -7.53 0.03 -1.81
CA LEU A 38 -6.21 0.12 -1.20
C LEU A 38 -6.35 0.44 0.27
N MET A 39 -6.05 -0.54 1.12
CA MET A 39 -6.14 -0.42 2.57
C MET A 39 -4.83 0.07 3.15
N VAL A 40 -4.89 1.17 3.91
CA VAL A 40 -3.78 1.70 4.69
C VAL A 40 -4.10 1.65 6.18
N LYS A 41 -3.19 1.09 6.98
CA LYS A 41 -3.40 0.78 8.40
C LYS A 41 -2.42 1.54 9.29
N ASN A 42 -2.38 2.84 9.18
CA ASN A 42 -1.44 3.69 9.89
C ASN A 42 -2.06 4.35 11.13
N SER A 43 -2.81 3.59 11.91
CA SER A 43 -3.39 4.07 13.18
C SER A 43 -2.29 4.67 14.07
N GLY A 44 -2.52 5.85 14.60
CA GLY A 44 -1.51 6.59 15.36
C GLY A 44 -0.29 7.03 14.52
N TRP A 45 -0.39 7.05 13.19
CA TRP A 45 0.74 7.30 12.26
C TRP A 45 1.90 6.34 12.49
N LEU A 46 1.61 5.11 12.90
CA LEU A 46 2.61 4.06 13.03
C LEU A 46 2.85 3.35 11.69
N PRO A 47 4.00 2.67 11.53
CA PRO A 47 4.24 1.80 10.38
C PRO A 47 3.17 0.73 10.28
N SER A 48 2.87 0.33 9.07
CA SER A 48 1.85 -0.65 8.78
C SER A 48 2.45 -1.90 8.15
N ALA A 49 1.93 -3.06 8.51
CA ALA A 49 2.23 -4.34 7.87
C ALA A 49 1.04 -4.80 7.01
N VAL A 50 1.30 -5.75 6.10
CA VAL A 50 0.27 -6.33 5.25
C VAL A 50 -0.73 -7.17 6.05
N GLU A 51 -1.96 -7.29 5.54
CA GLU A 51 -2.98 -8.18 6.07
C GLU A 51 -2.65 -9.64 5.74
N HIS A 52 -2.88 -10.55 6.68
CA HIS A 52 -2.62 -11.98 6.54
C HIS A 52 -3.85 -12.87 6.73
N ARG A 53 -5.03 -12.29 6.96
CA ARG A 53 -6.27 -13.05 7.19
C ARG A 53 -6.89 -13.63 5.92
N VAL A 54 -6.48 -13.17 4.75
CA VAL A 54 -6.94 -13.71 3.48
C VAL A 54 -5.96 -14.79 3.03
N GLU A 55 -6.49 -16.00 2.80
CA GLU A 55 -5.71 -17.14 2.37
C GLU A 55 -6.24 -17.64 1.01
N ASP A 56 -5.31 -18.01 0.11
CA ASP A 56 -5.67 -18.56 -1.19
C ASP A 56 -6.45 -19.87 -1.08
N GLY A 57 -7.52 -19.97 -1.86
CA GLY A 57 -8.37 -21.15 -1.91
C GLY A 57 -9.23 -21.38 -0.67
N LYS A 58 -9.28 -20.43 0.27
CA LYS A 58 -10.12 -20.50 1.46
C LYS A 58 -11.20 -19.43 1.44
N GLU A 59 -12.38 -19.81 1.95
CA GLU A 59 -13.45 -18.85 2.19
C GLU A 59 -13.03 -17.86 3.28
N TYR A 60 -13.19 -16.57 2.99
CA TYR A 60 -12.94 -15.54 3.99
C TYR A 60 -14.14 -15.40 4.92
N VAL A 61 -13.88 -15.43 6.22
CA VAL A 61 -14.89 -15.23 7.25
C VAL A 61 -14.71 -13.82 7.85
N SER A 62 -15.72 -12.98 7.69
CA SER A 62 -15.73 -11.64 8.28
C SER A 62 -15.71 -11.70 9.81
N GLU A 63 -14.89 -10.85 10.42
CA GLU A 63 -14.80 -10.77 11.89
C GLU A 63 -15.97 -9.99 12.51
N SER A 64 -16.61 -9.13 11.71
CA SER A 64 -17.74 -8.29 12.13
C SER A 64 -18.49 -7.76 10.92
N ASP A 65 -19.66 -7.16 11.15
CA ASP A 65 -20.48 -6.51 10.12
C ASP A 65 -19.80 -5.29 9.49
N THR A 66 -18.73 -4.78 10.10
CA THR A 66 -17.95 -3.66 9.60
C THR A 66 -16.63 -4.08 8.96
N ASP A 67 -16.44 -5.37 8.72
CA ASP A 67 -15.24 -5.90 8.07
C ASP A 67 -15.24 -5.56 6.59
N VAL A 68 -14.44 -4.57 6.22
CA VAL A 68 -14.32 -4.08 4.83
C VAL A 68 -13.82 -5.17 3.88
N ILE A 69 -12.95 -6.07 4.34
CA ILE A 69 -12.39 -7.14 3.49
C ILE A 69 -13.48 -8.08 3.03
N GLY A 70 -14.30 -8.59 3.95
CA GLY A 70 -15.38 -9.50 3.62
C GLY A 70 -16.39 -8.88 2.66
N ALA A 71 -16.84 -7.67 2.95
CA ALA A 71 -17.79 -6.94 2.11
C ALA A 71 -17.23 -6.68 0.70
N ALA A 72 -15.97 -6.33 0.59
CA ALA A 72 -15.33 -6.05 -0.70
C ALA A 72 -15.10 -7.33 -1.52
N LEU A 73 -14.69 -8.42 -0.89
CA LEU A 73 -14.57 -9.72 -1.58
C LEU A 73 -15.92 -10.21 -2.11
N ASP A 74 -16.98 -10.08 -1.32
CA ASP A 74 -18.34 -10.43 -1.75
C ASP A 74 -18.85 -9.58 -2.89
N ALA A 75 -18.48 -8.30 -2.93
CA ALA A 75 -18.83 -7.38 -4.01
C ALA A 75 -17.97 -7.59 -5.28
N GLY A 76 -16.98 -8.47 -5.26
CA GLY A 76 -16.10 -8.72 -6.39
C GLY A 76 -15.02 -7.66 -6.60
N TYR A 77 -14.63 -6.94 -5.56
CA TYR A 77 -13.55 -5.96 -5.61
C TYR A 77 -12.19 -6.65 -5.47
N VAL A 78 -11.17 -5.99 -5.98
CA VAL A 78 -9.77 -6.32 -5.66
C VAL A 78 -9.39 -5.57 -4.40
N ILE A 79 -8.75 -6.27 -3.44
CA ILE A 79 -8.27 -5.67 -2.22
C ILE A 79 -6.75 -5.67 -2.23
N VAL A 80 -6.17 -4.52 -1.94
CA VAL A 80 -4.73 -4.36 -1.77
C VAL A 80 -4.46 -3.96 -0.33
N SER A 81 -3.70 -4.80 0.36
CA SER A 81 -3.14 -4.48 1.67
C SER A 81 -1.67 -4.19 1.50
N MET A 82 -1.22 -3.03 1.94
CA MET A 82 0.18 -2.66 1.82
C MET A 82 0.80 -2.27 3.15
N GLY A 83 2.05 -2.67 3.33
CA GLY A 83 2.91 -2.12 4.35
C GLY A 83 3.35 -0.71 3.96
N THR A 84 3.58 0.14 4.93
CA THR A 84 4.16 1.46 4.75
C THR A 84 5.13 1.76 5.87
N ARG A 85 6.19 2.50 5.55
CA ARG A 85 7.02 3.12 6.58
C ARG A 85 6.21 4.23 7.26
N SER A 86 6.53 4.50 8.50
CA SER A 86 6.06 5.67 9.23
C SER A 86 6.95 5.93 10.45
N ARG A 87 6.53 6.83 11.34
CA ARG A 87 7.32 7.28 12.48
C ARG A 87 7.87 6.15 13.35
N GLY A 88 9.07 6.35 13.87
CA GLY A 88 9.73 5.42 14.78
C GLY A 88 10.54 4.30 14.12
N LEU A 89 10.61 4.28 12.78
CA LEU A 89 11.47 3.34 12.06
C LEU A 89 12.90 3.87 11.93
N ILE A 90 13.85 2.96 12.12
CA ILE A 90 15.27 3.18 11.85
C ILE A 90 15.79 2.14 10.86
N ASP A 91 16.76 2.51 10.04
CA ASP A 91 17.51 1.60 9.20
C ASP A 91 18.68 0.95 9.93
N GLU A 92 19.46 0.13 9.22
CA GLU A 92 20.63 -0.58 9.77
C GLU A 92 21.76 0.36 10.21
N ASP A 93 21.80 1.58 9.68
CA ASP A 93 22.77 2.63 10.06
C ASP A 93 22.27 3.52 11.21
N GLY A 94 21.06 3.27 11.71
CA GLY A 94 20.41 4.02 12.79
C GLY A 94 19.73 5.31 12.35
N ASN A 95 19.56 5.54 11.04
CA ASN A 95 18.85 6.73 10.52
C ASN A 95 17.34 6.55 10.62
N TYR A 96 16.64 7.63 10.93
CA TYR A 96 15.17 7.65 10.88
C TYR A 96 14.68 7.64 9.44
N VAL A 97 14.06 6.53 9.01
CA VAL A 97 13.59 6.33 7.62
C VAL A 97 12.08 6.37 7.47
N GLY A 98 11.37 6.59 8.55
CA GLY A 98 9.90 6.66 8.57
C GLY A 98 9.33 8.05 8.84
N HIS A 99 10.16 9.10 8.91
CA HIS A 99 9.68 10.48 9.06
C HIS A 99 9.01 10.97 7.78
N SER A 100 8.20 12.01 7.92
CA SER A 100 7.53 12.63 6.76
C SER A 100 8.54 13.03 5.67
N PRO A 101 8.26 12.78 4.38
CA PRO A 101 6.98 12.28 3.81
C PRO A 101 6.95 10.77 3.51
N ALA A 102 7.73 9.94 4.21
CA ALA A 102 7.90 8.53 3.88
C ALA A 102 6.58 7.76 3.72
N VAL A 103 5.62 7.92 4.63
CA VAL A 103 4.35 7.20 4.57
C VAL A 103 3.51 7.57 3.34
N VAL A 104 3.49 8.83 2.96
CA VAL A 104 2.78 9.30 1.75
C VAL A 104 3.49 8.82 0.50
N THR A 105 4.82 8.88 0.49
CA THR A 105 5.65 8.36 -0.60
C THR A 105 5.39 6.88 -0.84
N ASP A 106 5.34 6.08 0.22
CA ASP A 106 5.09 4.64 0.13
C ASP A 106 3.70 4.34 -0.44
N ALA A 107 2.66 5.04 0.03
CA ALA A 107 1.31 4.89 -0.50
C ALA A 107 1.23 5.24 -2.01
N LYS A 108 1.89 6.32 -2.42
CA LYS A 108 1.99 6.70 -3.84
C LYS A 108 2.77 5.68 -4.66
N ALA A 109 3.85 5.12 -4.12
CA ALA A 109 4.62 4.05 -4.78
C ALA A 109 3.76 2.80 -4.99
N GLY A 110 2.92 2.45 -4.02
CA GLY A 110 1.97 1.34 -4.15
C GLY A 110 0.97 1.55 -5.29
N ILE A 111 0.39 2.74 -5.41
CA ILE A 111 -0.52 3.08 -6.52
C ILE A 111 0.21 3.00 -7.86
N ARG A 112 1.42 3.52 -7.96
CA ARG A 112 2.24 3.44 -9.18
C ARG A 112 2.57 2.00 -9.55
N TYR A 113 2.86 1.16 -8.58
CA TYR A 113 3.12 -0.27 -8.79
C TYR A 113 1.90 -0.98 -9.40
N LEU A 114 0.70 -0.72 -8.90
CA LEU A 114 -0.53 -1.29 -9.44
C LEU A 114 -0.76 -0.86 -10.89
N ARG A 115 -0.63 0.41 -11.19
CA ARG A 115 -0.80 0.96 -12.54
C ARG A 115 0.23 0.40 -13.52
N TYR A 116 1.50 0.35 -13.11
CA TYR A 116 2.58 -0.19 -13.93
C TYR A 116 2.35 -1.67 -14.27
N ASN A 117 1.94 -2.48 -13.30
CA ASN A 117 1.64 -3.89 -13.55
C ASN A 117 0.37 -4.08 -14.39
N ALA A 118 -0.62 -3.21 -14.29
CA ALA A 118 -1.77 -3.22 -15.17
C ALA A 118 -1.39 -2.93 -16.63
N GLU A 119 -0.53 -1.94 -16.86
CA GLU A 119 0.01 -1.61 -18.20
C GLU A 119 0.79 -2.78 -18.80
N LEU A 120 1.52 -3.53 -17.98
CA LEU A 120 2.25 -4.74 -18.41
C LEU A 120 1.35 -5.98 -18.58
N GLY A 121 0.07 -5.90 -18.26
CA GLY A 121 -0.84 -7.04 -18.29
C GLY A 121 -0.61 -8.08 -17.19
N LEU A 122 0.09 -7.69 -16.11
CA LEU A 122 0.45 -8.58 -15.00
C LEU A 122 -0.55 -8.51 -13.84
N LEU A 123 -1.40 -7.49 -13.78
CA LEU A 123 -2.46 -7.40 -12.77
C LEU A 123 -3.64 -8.30 -13.21
N PRO A 124 -3.99 -9.34 -12.43
CA PRO A 124 -4.96 -10.36 -12.88
C PRO A 124 -6.40 -9.83 -12.93
N ALA A 125 -6.73 -8.83 -12.12
CA ALA A 125 -8.03 -8.16 -12.10
C ALA A 125 -7.88 -6.76 -11.51
N GLY A 126 -8.92 -5.94 -11.65
CA GLY A 126 -8.99 -4.60 -11.08
C GLY A 126 -8.71 -3.50 -12.09
N ASP A 127 -9.47 -2.42 -11.94
CA ASP A 127 -9.36 -1.20 -12.72
C ASP A 127 -8.54 -0.17 -11.95
N THR A 128 -7.32 0.12 -12.41
CA THR A 128 -6.40 1.06 -11.75
C THR A 128 -6.79 2.53 -11.89
N ASP A 129 -7.81 2.85 -12.68
CA ASP A 129 -8.44 4.17 -12.71
C ASP A 129 -9.53 4.31 -11.62
N ARG A 130 -9.84 3.23 -10.92
CA ARG A 130 -10.85 3.15 -9.87
C ARG A 130 -10.25 2.63 -8.56
N ILE A 131 -9.18 3.25 -8.10
CA ILE A 131 -8.54 2.93 -6.82
C ILE A 131 -9.19 3.77 -5.73
N ILE A 132 -9.74 3.07 -4.73
CA ILE A 132 -10.34 3.66 -3.53
C ILE A 132 -9.37 3.45 -2.38
N ILE A 133 -8.69 4.50 -1.95
CA ILE A 133 -7.83 4.43 -0.78
C ILE A 133 -8.67 4.63 0.49
N THR A 134 -8.48 3.76 1.47
CA THR A 134 -9.25 3.78 2.72
C THR A 134 -8.38 3.49 3.94
N GLY A 135 -8.72 4.11 5.04
CA GLY A 135 -8.07 3.90 6.33
C GLY A 135 -8.81 4.64 7.43
N THR A 136 -8.46 4.32 8.67
CA THR A 136 -9.07 4.89 9.88
C THR A 136 -8.01 5.65 10.67
N SER A 137 -8.38 6.72 11.37
CA SER A 137 -7.47 7.53 12.19
C SER A 137 -6.28 8.06 11.35
N GLY A 138 -5.03 7.72 11.68
CA GLY A 138 -3.86 8.05 10.86
C GLY A 138 -3.95 7.53 9.43
N GLY A 139 -4.54 6.35 9.21
CA GLY A 139 -4.82 5.82 7.88
C GLY A 139 -5.85 6.66 7.10
N GLY A 140 -6.85 7.21 7.77
CA GLY A 140 -7.79 8.17 7.18
C GLY A 140 -7.10 9.47 6.76
N GLY A 141 -6.24 10.01 7.62
CA GLY A 141 -5.41 11.19 7.30
C GLY A 141 -4.49 10.94 6.11
N LEU A 142 -3.83 9.78 6.08
CA LEU A 142 -2.99 9.37 4.95
C LEU A 142 -3.80 9.28 3.65
N SER A 143 -4.98 8.66 3.69
CA SER A 143 -5.87 8.55 2.53
C SER A 143 -6.23 9.92 1.96
N ALA A 144 -6.57 10.87 2.83
CA ALA A 144 -6.90 12.24 2.43
C ALA A 144 -5.70 12.97 1.80
N ILE A 145 -4.50 12.83 2.37
CA ILE A 145 -3.29 13.46 1.84
C ILE A 145 -2.93 12.88 0.47
N VAL A 146 -2.99 11.56 0.31
CA VAL A 146 -2.69 10.90 -0.96
C VAL A 146 -3.65 11.35 -2.05
N ALA A 147 -4.95 11.38 -1.76
CA ALA A 147 -5.97 11.83 -2.71
C ALA A 147 -5.80 13.30 -3.08
N ALA A 148 -5.61 14.18 -2.09
CA ALA A 148 -5.48 15.63 -2.31
C ALA A 148 -4.20 16.01 -3.04
N SER A 149 -3.08 15.32 -2.78
CA SER A 149 -1.79 15.64 -3.40
C SER A 149 -1.60 15.02 -4.79
N GLY A 150 -2.42 14.05 -5.17
CA GLY A 150 -2.40 13.43 -6.51
C GLY A 150 -0.99 13.02 -6.95
N ASN A 151 -0.61 13.45 -8.13
CA ASN A 151 0.73 13.20 -8.70
C ASN A 151 1.66 14.41 -8.53
N SER A 152 1.67 15.06 -7.35
CA SER A 152 2.55 16.21 -7.11
C SER A 152 4.02 15.85 -7.33
N PRO A 153 4.77 16.67 -8.08
CA PRO A 153 6.19 16.46 -8.32
C PRO A 153 7.04 16.62 -7.05
N ASP A 154 6.52 17.17 -5.97
CA ASP A 154 7.22 17.29 -4.70
C ASP A 154 7.63 15.94 -4.11
N TYR A 155 6.93 14.87 -4.49
CA TYR A 155 7.24 13.50 -4.04
C TYR A 155 8.23 12.77 -4.94
N TYR A 156 8.55 13.30 -6.12
CA TYR A 156 9.40 12.59 -7.08
C TYR A 156 10.80 12.25 -6.55
N PRO A 157 11.51 13.12 -5.84
CA PRO A 157 12.83 12.76 -5.29
C PRO A 157 12.76 11.56 -4.35
N TYR A 158 11.73 11.49 -3.51
CA TYR A 158 11.52 10.38 -2.56
C TYR A 158 11.08 9.09 -3.26
N LEU A 159 10.26 9.19 -4.30
CA LEU A 159 9.86 8.05 -5.13
C LEU A 159 11.04 7.46 -5.89
N HIS A 160 11.95 8.30 -6.39
CA HIS A 160 13.20 7.87 -7.01
C HIS A 160 14.09 7.10 -6.04
N GLU A 161 14.25 7.60 -4.84
CA GLU A 161 15.09 7.00 -3.81
C GLU A 161 14.71 5.54 -3.54
N ILE A 162 13.42 5.26 -3.40
CA ILE A 162 12.91 3.91 -3.15
C ILE A 162 12.69 3.08 -4.42
N GLY A 163 12.96 3.62 -5.59
CA GLY A 163 12.76 2.92 -6.86
C GLY A 163 11.30 2.61 -7.15
N ALA A 164 10.42 3.59 -6.99
CA ALA A 164 9.01 3.44 -7.32
C ALA A 164 8.80 3.18 -8.81
N ALA A 165 7.80 2.35 -9.15
CA ALA A 165 7.48 2.04 -10.53
C ALA A 165 7.01 3.29 -11.31
N GLY A 166 7.34 3.33 -12.60
CA GLY A 166 6.93 4.41 -13.48
C GLY A 166 7.57 5.77 -13.19
N ILE A 167 8.61 5.82 -12.36
CA ILE A 167 9.40 7.04 -12.13
C ILE A 167 10.69 6.95 -12.95
N THR A 168 11.04 7.99 -13.68
CA THR A 168 12.30 8.08 -14.43
C THR A 168 13.20 9.15 -13.82
N LYS A 169 14.52 9.04 -14.06
CA LYS A 169 15.48 10.03 -13.54
C LYS A 169 15.22 11.47 -13.98
N ASN A 170 14.38 11.65 -15.01
CA ASN A 170 14.09 12.94 -15.64
C ASN A 170 12.63 13.40 -15.46
N SER A 171 11.88 12.74 -14.60
CA SER A 171 10.49 13.12 -14.26
C SER A 171 10.43 13.81 -12.92
#